data_d0b41ef399f56793e528aa2886692a82
#
_entry.id   d0b41ef399f56793e528aa2886692a82
#
_cell.length_a   1.000
_cell.length_b   1.000
_cell.length_c   1.000
_cell.angle_alpha   90.00
_cell.angle_beta   90.00
_cell.angle_gamma   90.00
#
_symmetry.space_group_name_H-M   'P 1'
#
loop_
_entity.id
_entity.type
_entity.pdbx_description
1 polymer ?
#
loop_
_entity_poly.entity_id
_entity_poly.type
_entity_poly.pdbx_seq_one_letter_code
_entity_poly.pdbx_strand_id
1 'polypeptide(L)' 'MISADAIRGYIDLIVLSLLKRQPSYAYELAKTITEIADGEYTIKQTTLYTALKRLESAGLAASYSGVSDSGKSRTYYRL' A
#
# COMPACT_ATOMS: atom_id res chain seq x y z
N MET A 1 -1.40 -3.93 -17.28
CA MET A 1 -0.16 -4.20 -16.52
C MET A 1 0.68 -2.94 -16.40
N ILE A 2 1.28 -2.70 -15.25
CA ILE A 2 2.16 -1.57 -15.00
C ILE A 2 3.59 -2.09 -14.90
N SER A 3 4.53 -1.43 -15.58
CA SER A 3 5.93 -1.86 -15.56
C SER A 3 6.55 -1.63 -14.17
N ALA A 4 7.60 -2.40 -13.85
CA ALA A 4 8.32 -2.25 -12.59
C ALA A 4 8.89 -0.83 -12.42
N ASP A 5 9.40 -0.24 -13.50
CA ASP A 5 9.95 1.12 -13.43
C ASP A 5 8.88 2.15 -13.12
N ALA A 6 7.69 2.00 -13.70
CA ALA A 6 6.57 2.90 -13.42
C ALA A 6 6.13 2.78 -11.96
N ILE A 7 6.09 1.57 -11.41
CA ILE A 7 5.73 1.36 -10.01
C ILE A 7 6.73 2.06 -9.09
N ARG A 8 8.04 1.88 -9.34
CA ARG A 8 9.07 2.52 -8.53
C ARG A 8 8.98 4.04 -8.55
N GLY A 9 8.61 4.62 -9.69
CA GLY A 9 8.52 6.07 -9.84
C GLY A 9 7.25 6.67 -9.29
N TYR A 10 6.19 5.87 -9.11
CA TYR A 10 4.88 6.37 -8.71
C TYR A 10 4.28 5.63 -7.53
N ILE A 11 5.12 5.10 -6.64
CA ILE A 11 4.64 4.26 -5.53
C ILE A 11 3.61 5.00 -4.65
N ASP A 12 3.83 6.28 -4.36
CA ASP A 12 2.92 7.05 -3.54
C ASP A 12 1.56 7.21 -4.21
N LEU A 13 1.55 7.48 -5.51
CA LEU A 13 0.31 7.61 -6.27
C LEU A 13 -0.46 6.29 -6.34
N ILE A 14 0.26 5.20 -6.52
CA ILE A 14 -0.36 3.87 -6.57
C ILE A 14 -0.99 3.54 -5.22
N VAL A 15 -0.27 3.78 -4.14
CA VAL A 15 -0.79 3.53 -2.78
C VAL A 15 -2.03 4.38 -2.53
N LEU A 16 -2.00 5.67 -2.86
CA LEU A 16 -3.16 6.56 -2.69
C LEU A 16 -4.34 6.08 -3.52
N SER A 17 -4.10 5.65 -4.76
CA SER A 17 -5.16 5.12 -5.63
C SER A 17 -5.84 3.90 -5.01
N LEU A 18 -5.04 3.00 -4.43
CA LEU A 18 -5.58 1.79 -3.80
C LEU A 18 -6.35 2.13 -2.54
N LEU A 19 -5.85 3.06 -1.72
CA LEU A 19 -6.54 3.49 -0.50
C LEU A 19 -7.82 4.25 -0.81
N LYS A 20 -7.89 4.92 -1.96
CA LYS A 20 -9.11 5.58 -2.40
C LYS A 20 -10.24 4.57 -2.63
N ARG A 21 -9.90 3.38 -3.06
CA ARG A 21 -10.88 2.32 -3.32
C ARG A 21 -11.42 1.73 -2.02
N GLN A 22 -10.53 1.47 -1.07
CA GLN A 22 -10.89 0.96 0.25
C GLN A 22 -9.69 1.03 1.19
N PRO A 23 -9.93 1.09 2.50
CA PRO A 23 -8.84 0.98 3.46
C PRO A 23 -8.11 -0.35 3.31
N SER A 24 -6.83 -0.35 3.62
CA SER A 24 -6.02 -1.55 3.45
C SER A 24 -4.83 -1.53 4.42
N TYR A 25 -4.18 -2.67 4.57
CA TYR A 25 -2.97 -2.78 5.39
C TYR A 25 -1.79 -3.18 4.51
N ALA A 26 -0.56 -3.04 5.05
CA ALA A 26 0.65 -3.14 4.25
C ALA A 26 0.77 -4.45 3.44
N TYR A 27 0.48 -5.59 4.06
CA TYR A 27 0.58 -6.87 3.37
C TYR A 27 -0.36 -6.92 2.16
N GLU A 28 -1.60 -6.46 2.36
CA GLU A 28 -2.62 -6.45 1.30
C GLU A 28 -2.21 -5.50 0.16
N LEU A 29 -1.69 -4.31 0.51
CA LEU A 29 -1.21 -3.36 -0.47
C LEU A 29 -0.05 -3.95 -1.28
N ALA A 30 0.91 -4.60 -0.61
CA ALA A 30 2.04 -5.24 -1.28
C ALA A 30 1.58 -6.31 -2.26
N LYS A 31 0.62 -7.12 -1.85
CA LYS A 31 0.05 -8.17 -2.69
C LYS A 31 -0.61 -7.58 -3.94
N THR A 32 -1.41 -6.53 -3.75
CA THR A 32 -2.11 -5.87 -4.86
C THR A 32 -1.11 -5.24 -5.84
N ILE A 33 -0.06 -4.62 -5.32
CA ILE A 33 0.97 -4.01 -6.16
C ILE A 33 1.68 -5.08 -7.00
N THR A 34 1.98 -6.23 -6.40
CA THR A 34 2.57 -7.35 -7.14
C THR A 34 1.64 -7.84 -8.24
N GLU A 35 0.34 -7.93 -7.97
CA GLU A 35 -0.66 -8.33 -8.95
C GLU A 35 -0.75 -7.32 -10.11
N ILE A 36 -0.74 -6.03 -9.81
CA ILE A 36 -0.76 -4.98 -10.83
C ILE A 36 0.45 -5.09 -11.74
N ALA A 37 1.60 -5.45 -11.19
CA ALA A 37 2.84 -5.61 -11.95
C ALA A 37 2.95 -6.98 -12.64
N ASP A 38 1.92 -7.81 -12.54
CA ASP A 38 1.89 -9.16 -13.14
C ASP A 38 3.07 -10.01 -12.66
N GLY A 39 3.45 -9.85 -11.39
CA GLY A 39 4.55 -10.60 -10.79
C GLY A 39 5.93 -10.09 -11.13
N GLU A 40 6.06 -9.07 -11.98
CA GLU A 40 7.36 -8.55 -12.41
C GLU A 40 8.00 -7.61 -11.39
N TYR A 41 7.26 -7.18 -10.38
CA TYR A 41 7.76 -6.30 -9.34
C TYR A 41 7.16 -6.71 -8.00
N THR A 42 8.02 -6.87 -7.01
CA THR A 42 7.62 -7.13 -5.63
C THR A 42 8.16 -6.00 -4.76
N ILE A 43 7.26 -5.25 -4.11
CA ILE A 43 7.68 -4.17 -3.24
C ILE A 43 8.15 -4.72 -1.90
N LYS A 44 9.28 -4.21 -1.42
CA LYS A 44 9.78 -4.55 -0.09
C LYS A 44 8.89 -3.92 0.96
N GLN A 45 8.65 -4.64 2.06
CA GLN A 45 7.83 -4.11 3.16
C GLN A 45 8.38 -2.80 3.70
N THR A 46 9.71 -2.68 3.83
CA THR A 46 10.32 -1.44 4.32
C THR A 46 10.04 -0.26 3.39
N THR A 47 10.09 -0.49 2.08
CA THR A 47 9.79 0.56 1.09
C THR A 47 8.33 0.99 1.20
N LEU A 48 7.43 0.03 1.34
CA LEU A 48 6.00 0.31 1.46
C LEU A 48 5.70 1.08 2.75
N TYR A 49 6.26 0.66 3.89
CA TYR A 49 6.06 1.36 5.16
C TYR A 49 6.61 2.77 5.10
N THR A 50 7.75 2.99 4.43
CA THR A 50 8.30 4.32 4.26
C THR A 50 7.33 5.21 3.47
N ALA A 51 6.74 4.68 2.42
CA ALA A 51 5.74 5.43 1.65
C ALA A 51 4.50 5.74 2.47
N LEU A 52 3.99 4.76 3.21
CA LEU A 52 2.81 4.94 4.06
C LEU A 52 3.05 6.00 5.14
N LYS A 53 4.22 5.97 5.79
CA LYS A 53 4.56 6.97 6.79
C LYS A 53 4.71 8.35 6.19
N ARG A 54 5.27 8.46 5.00
CA ARG A 54 5.39 9.73 4.30
C ARG A 54 4.01 10.31 3.98
N LEU A 55 3.09 9.47 3.50
CA LEU A 55 1.72 9.90 3.20
C LEU A 55 0.98 10.31 4.47
N GLU A 56 1.16 9.58 5.55
CA GLU A 56 0.54 9.91 6.82
C GLU A 56 1.08 11.23 7.37
N SER A 57 2.38 11.44 7.31
CA SER A 57 3.01 12.69 7.75
C SER A 57 2.55 13.89 6.93
N ALA A 58 2.26 13.67 5.66
CA ALA A 58 1.75 14.73 4.78
C ALA A 58 0.25 14.98 4.94
N GLY A 59 -0.42 14.23 5.81
CA GLY A 59 -1.86 14.38 6.01
C GLY A 59 -2.71 13.78 4.92
N LEU A 60 -2.12 12.96 4.05
CA LEU A 60 -2.82 12.35 2.92
C LEU A 60 -3.42 10.99 3.25
N ALA A 61 -2.98 10.38 4.34
CA ALA A 61 -3.50 9.09 4.80
C ALA A 61 -3.51 9.08 6.32
N ALA A 62 -4.36 8.24 6.90
CA ALA A 62 -4.42 8.04 8.35
C ALA A 62 -4.36 6.55 8.65
N SER A 63 -3.74 6.20 9.78
CA SER A 63 -3.67 4.81 10.22
C SER A 63 -4.63 4.55 11.38
N TYR A 64 -5.10 3.32 11.49
CA TYR A 64 -5.95 2.89 12.59
C TYR A 64 -5.79 1.38 12.77
N SER A 65 -6.12 0.90 13.97
CA SER A 65 -6.08 -0.53 14.26
C SER A 65 -7.33 -1.21 13.74
N GLY A 66 -7.16 -2.39 13.15
CA GLY A 66 -8.27 -3.16 12.65
C GLY A 66 -7.97 -4.65 12.72
N VAL A 67 -8.95 -5.46 12.35
CA VAL A 67 -8.82 -6.91 12.35
C VAL A 67 -9.09 -7.41 10.93
N SER A 68 -8.15 -8.20 10.40
CA SER A 68 -8.30 -8.76 9.06
C SER A 68 -9.29 -9.93 9.06
N ASP A 69 -9.67 -10.39 7.87
CA ASP A 69 -10.59 -11.52 7.71
C ASP A 69 -10.10 -12.78 8.41
N SER A 70 -8.79 -12.94 8.56
CA SER A 70 -8.20 -14.07 9.26
C SER A 70 -8.21 -13.91 10.79
N GLY A 71 -8.74 -12.79 11.31
CA GLY A 71 -8.79 -12.51 12.74
C GLY A 71 -7.53 -11.93 13.33
N LYS A 72 -6.56 -11.54 12.52
CA LYS A 72 -5.30 -10.95 12.99
C LYS A 72 -5.41 -9.45 13.10
N SER A 73 -4.84 -8.89 14.18
CA SER A 73 -4.72 -7.43 14.33
C SER A 73 -3.76 -6.87 13.29
N ARG A 74 -4.18 -5.80 12.62
CA ARG A 74 -3.40 -5.14 11.58
C ARG A 74 -3.51 -3.63 11.74
N THR A 75 -2.48 -2.91 11.29
CA THR A 75 -2.57 -1.46 11.14
C THR A 75 -3.10 -1.17 9.75
N TYR A 76 -4.29 -0.61 9.69
CA TYR A 76 -4.92 -0.21 8.44
C TYR A 76 -4.59 1.23 8.11
N TYR A 77 -4.63 1.55 6.84
CA TYR A 77 -4.47 2.91 6.33
C TYR A 77 -5.69 3.27 5.48
N ARG A 78 -6.06 4.53 5.52
CA ARG A 78 -7.17 5.07 4.70
C ARG A 78 -6.86 6.51 4.30
N LEU A 79 -7.57 6.96 3.30
CA LEU A 79 -7.52 8.39 2.94
C LEU A 79 -8.27 9.24 3.95
#